data_f62560a23cba55c2d5c2ee4cc59ec21a
#
_entry.id   f62560a23cba55c2d5c2ee4cc59ec21a
#
_cell.length_a   1.000
_cell.length_b   1.000
_cell.length_c   1.000
_cell.angle_alpha   90.00
_cell.angle_beta   90.00
_cell.angle_gamma   90.00
#
_symmetry.space_group_name_H-M   'P 1'
#
loop_
_entity.id
_entity.type
_entity.pdbx_description
1 polymer ?
#
loop_
_entity_poly.entity_id
_entity_poly.type
_entity_poly.pdbx_seq_one_letter_code
_entity_poly.pdbx_strand_id
1 'polypeptide(L)'
;MSAYNTILQVRMGHVDPAGIVHYPRIYDYLHDVFEELWEKHVGQRYYHLLLERKIGFPLVHSSVDFKSPLRFGDRPIVNVT
;
A
#
# COMPACT_ATOMS: atom_id res chain seq x y z
N MET A 1 -12.98 11.78 -6.31
CA MET A 1 -11.73 12.57 -6.22
C MET A 1 -10.76 11.91 -5.29
N SER A 2 -9.50 11.80 -5.70
CA SER A 2 -8.47 11.20 -4.86
C SER A 2 -7.92 12.21 -3.87
N ALA A 3 -7.78 11.85 -2.61
CA ALA A 3 -7.08 12.66 -1.61
C ALA A 3 -5.56 12.55 -1.78
N TYR A 4 -5.09 11.39 -2.26
CA TYR A 4 -3.68 11.12 -2.45
C TYR A 4 -3.55 10.03 -3.52
N ASN A 5 -2.50 10.12 -4.34
CA ASN A 5 -2.21 9.05 -5.29
C ASN A 5 -0.70 8.83 -5.37
N THR A 6 -0.32 7.63 -5.72
CA THR A 6 1.08 7.25 -5.89
C THR A 6 1.17 6.11 -6.89
N ILE A 7 2.37 5.93 -7.45
CA ILE A 7 2.66 4.85 -8.39
C ILE A 7 3.56 3.85 -7.68
N LEU A 8 3.15 2.58 -7.69
CA LEU A 8 3.97 1.48 -7.19
C LEU A 8 4.69 0.81 -8.34
N GLN A 9 5.60 -0.09 -8.04
CA GLN A 9 6.25 -0.93 -9.03
C GLN A 9 6.24 -2.37 -8.54
N VAL A 10 5.73 -3.27 -9.37
CA VAL A 10 5.76 -4.71 -9.07
C VAL A 10 7.15 -5.23 -9.37
N ARG A 11 7.81 -5.74 -8.33
CA ARG A 11 9.18 -6.25 -8.41
C ARG A 11 9.20 -7.76 -8.43
N MET A 12 10.34 -8.34 -8.84
CA MET A 12 10.50 -9.79 -8.94
C MET A 12 10.13 -10.51 -7.65
N GLY A 13 10.54 -10.01 -6.50
CA GLY A 13 10.26 -10.64 -5.20
C GLY A 13 8.80 -10.60 -4.76
N HIS A 14 7.95 -9.86 -5.48
CA HIS A 14 6.53 -9.74 -5.15
C HIS A 14 5.64 -10.74 -5.88
N VAL A 15 6.18 -11.41 -6.89
CA VAL A 15 5.38 -12.30 -7.74
C VAL A 15 5.63 -13.77 -7.38
N ASP A 16 4.65 -14.60 -7.69
CA ASP A 16 4.76 -16.04 -7.53
C ASP A 16 5.32 -16.66 -8.83
N PRO A 17 5.47 -18.01 -8.90
CA PRO A 17 5.99 -18.64 -10.12
C PRO A 17 5.17 -18.39 -11.38
N ALA A 18 3.90 -17.97 -11.25
CA ALA A 18 3.06 -17.62 -12.40
C ALA A 18 3.32 -16.19 -12.90
N GLY A 19 4.18 -15.42 -12.24
CA GLY A 19 4.51 -14.06 -12.64
C GLY A 19 3.50 -13.00 -12.19
N ILE A 20 2.59 -13.34 -11.30
CA ILE A 20 1.59 -12.42 -10.78
C ILE A 20 1.78 -12.22 -9.29
N VAL A 21 1.35 -11.07 -8.79
CA VAL A 21 1.47 -10.74 -7.38
C VAL A 21 0.58 -11.66 -6.54
N HIS A 22 1.19 -12.33 -5.57
CA HIS A 22 0.45 -13.15 -4.62
C HIS A 22 -0.46 -12.27 -3.76
N TYR A 23 -1.73 -12.66 -3.59
CA TYR A 23 -2.75 -11.77 -3.02
C TYR A 23 -2.39 -11.15 -1.65
N PRO A 24 -1.68 -11.81 -0.72
CA PRO A 24 -1.31 -11.16 0.55
C PRO A 24 -0.39 -9.95 0.35
N ARG A 25 0.37 -9.91 -0.76
CA ARG A 25 1.25 -8.78 -1.07
C ARG A 25 0.47 -7.51 -1.36
N ILE A 26 -0.78 -7.62 -1.77
CA ILE A 26 -1.64 -6.46 -2.00
C ILE A 26 -1.80 -5.67 -0.71
N TYR A 27 -1.94 -6.35 0.43
CA TYR A 27 -2.03 -5.69 1.73
C TYR A 27 -0.71 -5.01 2.10
N ASP A 28 0.43 -5.58 1.74
CA ASP A 28 1.73 -4.94 1.94
C ASP A 28 1.81 -3.63 1.15
N TYR A 29 1.38 -3.64 -0.11
CA TYR A 29 1.33 -2.44 -0.94
C TYR A 29 0.44 -1.37 -0.33
N LEU A 30 -0.74 -1.75 0.16
CA LEU A 30 -1.66 -0.81 0.78
C LEU A 30 -1.05 -0.21 2.04
N HIS A 31 -0.35 -1.00 2.82
CA HIS A 31 0.33 -0.50 4.01
C HIS A 31 1.47 0.46 3.66
N ASP A 32 2.25 0.15 2.64
CA ASP A 32 3.31 1.04 2.16
C ASP A 32 2.75 2.39 1.74
N VAL A 33 1.62 2.38 1.03
CA VAL A 33 0.92 3.61 0.64
C VAL A 33 0.42 4.36 1.86
N PHE A 34 -0.08 3.66 2.87
CA PHE A 34 -0.54 4.26 4.11
C PHE A 34 0.59 5.01 4.82
N GLU A 35 1.77 4.39 4.94
CA GLU A 35 2.93 5.05 5.55
C GLU A 35 3.40 6.23 4.72
N GLU A 36 3.42 6.07 3.38
CA GLU A 36 3.79 7.15 2.47
C GLU A 36 2.83 8.32 2.57
N LEU A 37 1.54 8.06 2.72
CA LEU A 37 0.52 9.08 2.91
C LEU A 37 0.82 9.94 4.13
N TRP A 38 1.18 9.32 5.26
CA TRP A 38 1.54 10.06 6.47
C TRP A 38 2.75 10.92 6.26
N GLU A 39 3.79 10.37 5.64
CA GLU A 39 5.03 11.11 5.44
C GLU A 39 4.88 12.25 4.43
N LYS A 40 4.24 12.00 3.28
CA LYS A 40 4.22 12.96 2.17
C LYS A 40 3.01 13.87 2.16
N HIS A 41 1.86 13.39 2.57
CA HIS A 41 0.63 14.16 2.51
C HIS A 41 0.31 14.85 3.83
N VAL A 42 0.46 14.16 4.94
CA VAL A 42 0.18 14.70 6.27
C VAL A 42 1.41 15.40 6.86
N GLY A 43 2.60 14.99 6.44
CA GLY A 43 3.85 15.64 6.87
C GLY A 43 4.45 15.04 8.14
N GLN A 44 3.95 13.88 8.59
CA GLN A 44 4.49 13.19 9.75
C GLN A 44 4.70 11.72 9.41
N ARG A 45 5.84 11.18 9.77
CA ARG A 45 6.09 9.76 9.59
C ARG A 45 5.25 8.94 10.56
N TYR A 46 4.72 7.82 10.05
CA TYR A 46 3.85 6.96 10.86
C TYR A 46 4.57 6.43 12.10
N TYR A 47 5.85 6.09 12.00
CA TYR A 47 6.57 5.55 13.14
C TYR A 47 6.71 6.58 14.28
N HIS A 48 6.75 7.88 13.97
CA HIS A 48 6.74 8.91 14.99
C HIS A 48 5.45 8.91 15.79
N LEU A 49 4.33 8.71 15.11
CA LEU A 49 3.04 8.61 15.78
C LEU A 49 3.00 7.40 16.71
N LEU A 50 3.49 6.26 16.21
CA LEU A 50 3.47 5.01 16.97
C LEU A 50 4.42 5.04 18.16
N LEU A 51 5.68 5.41 17.94
CA LEU A 51 6.73 5.28 18.96
C LEU A 51 6.84 6.48 19.89
N GLU A 52 6.66 7.68 19.36
CA GLU A 52 6.83 8.90 20.15
C GLU A 52 5.51 9.41 20.73
N ARG A 53 4.47 9.46 19.90
CA ARG A 53 3.16 9.96 20.34
C ARG A 53 2.21 8.85 20.77
N LYS A 54 2.59 7.59 20.57
CA LYS A 54 1.82 6.40 20.94
C LYS A 54 0.43 6.38 20.36
N ILE A 55 0.30 6.86 19.11
CA ILE A 55 -0.94 6.85 18.37
C ILE A 55 -0.80 5.79 17.26
N GLY A 56 -1.75 4.88 17.16
CA GLY A 56 -1.78 3.85 16.13
C GLY A 56 -3.16 3.73 15.52
N PHE A 57 -3.20 3.15 14.32
CA PHE A 57 -4.46 2.95 13.59
C PHE A 57 -4.59 1.47 13.23
N PRO A 58 -5.01 0.61 14.17
CA PRO A 58 -5.14 -0.81 13.88
C PRO A 58 -6.27 -1.05 12.88
N LEU A 59 -6.03 -1.98 11.96
CA LEU A 59 -7.04 -2.38 10.99
C LEU A 59 -8.02 -3.33 11.65
N VAL A 60 -9.31 -2.96 11.67
CA VAL A 60 -10.35 -3.80 12.25
C VAL A 60 -11.26 -4.42 11.20
N HIS A 61 -11.23 -3.89 9.98
CA HIS A 61 -12.01 -4.41 8.87
C HIS A 61 -11.39 -3.98 7.55
N SER A 62 -11.39 -4.87 6.56
CA SER A 62 -10.98 -4.53 5.20
C SER A 62 -11.73 -5.41 4.20
N SER A 63 -11.90 -4.90 2.99
CA SER A 63 -12.44 -5.68 1.89
C SER A 63 -11.68 -5.33 0.61
N VAL A 64 -11.47 -6.34 -0.25
CA VAL A 64 -10.76 -6.16 -1.51
C VAL A 64 -11.45 -6.96 -2.60
N ASP A 65 -11.68 -6.32 -3.75
CA ASP A 65 -12.18 -6.98 -4.95
C ASP A 65 -11.03 -7.14 -5.94
N PHE A 66 -10.65 -8.38 -6.24
CA PHE A 66 -9.57 -8.67 -7.18
C PHE A 66 -10.15 -8.84 -8.57
N LYS A 67 -9.97 -7.86 -9.45
CA LYS A 67 -10.55 -7.85 -10.80
C LYS A 67 -9.58 -8.25 -11.89
N SER A 68 -8.30 -7.96 -11.70
CA SER A 68 -7.25 -8.36 -12.64
C SER A 68 -5.94 -8.52 -11.88
N PRO A 69 -5.04 -9.41 -12.33
CA PRO A 69 -3.77 -9.63 -11.64
C PRO A 69 -2.78 -8.50 -11.91
N LEU A 70 -1.91 -8.26 -10.94
CA LEU A 70 -0.71 -7.44 -11.12
C LEU A 70 0.44 -8.36 -11.49
N ARG A 71 1.21 -7.95 -12.50
CA ARG A 71 2.32 -8.74 -13.03
C ARG A 71 3.65 -8.06 -12.78
N PHE A 72 4.71 -8.82 -12.84
CA PHE A 72 6.06 -8.28 -12.71
C PHE A 72 6.29 -7.18 -13.75
N GLY A 73 6.79 -6.04 -13.26
CA GLY A 73 7.05 -4.88 -14.13
C GLY A 73 5.90 -3.89 -14.22
N ASP A 74 4.71 -4.25 -13.75
CA ASP A 74 3.58 -3.33 -13.74
C ASP A 74 3.85 -2.16 -12.79
N ARG A 75 3.26 -1.02 -13.12
CA ARG A 75 3.32 0.19 -12.30
C ARG A 75 1.92 0.67 -11.97
N PRO A 76 1.23 -0.01 -11.05
CA PRO A 76 -0.12 0.39 -10.71
C PRO A 76 -0.15 1.76 -10.04
N ILE A 77 -1.20 2.52 -10.36
CA ILE A 77 -1.47 3.80 -9.70
C ILE A 77 -2.44 3.52 -8.56
N VAL A 78 -2.09 3.98 -7.36
CA VAL A 78 -2.97 3.84 -6.19
C VAL A 78 -3.59 5.19 -5.91
N ASN A 79 -4.92 5.21 -5.89
CA ASN A 79 -5.70 6.42 -5.55
C ASN A 79 -6.35 6.20 -4.20
N VAL A 80 -6.07 7.11 -3.28
CA VAL A 80 -6.66 7.09 -1.93
C VAL A 80 -7.76 8.14 -1.90
N THR A 81 -8.93 7.72 -1.51
CA THR A 81 -10.11 8.60 -1.46
C THR A 81 -10.59 8.80 -0.03
#